data_5440189f4d97e9e55a52c341f244d962
#
_entry.id   5440189f4d97e9e55a52c341f244d962
#
_cell.length_a   1.000
_cell.length_b   1.000
_cell.length_c   1.000
_cell.angle_alpha   90.00
_cell.angle_beta   90.00
_cell.angle_gamma   90.00
#
_symmetry.space_group_name_H-M   'P 1'
#
loop_
_entity.id
_entity.type
_entity.pdbx_description
1 polymer ?
#
loop_
_entity_poly.entity_id
_entity_poly.type
_entity_poly.pdbx_seq_one_letter_code
_entity_poly.pdbx_strand_id
1 'polypeptide(L)'
;MATATTMTLDEFLALPETEPPSEFACGRIVEKPMPTWFNSRLAARLAALFEIYFMAHDEGYVNVELRHASREERRAYVPDVSIARWERAPRTASQRREGAIEQTPDIAIEIASPDDRPARIADKLAFYLRAGVPLVWIVDPDERTLTAYTPGRPPTVFGEADTADAAPVLSAFRLPLHDLFSVLDRGLEPGS
;
A
#
# COMPACT_ATOMS: atom_id res chain seq x y z
N MET A 1 8.34 -38.64 7.90
CA MET A 1 8.40 -37.30 7.35
C MET A 1 7.27 -36.50 7.97
N ALA A 2 7.55 -35.53 8.81
CA ALA A 2 6.51 -34.67 9.38
C ALA A 2 6.03 -33.73 8.27
N THR A 3 4.80 -33.85 7.87
CA THR A 3 4.13 -32.88 6.98
C THR A 3 4.03 -31.59 7.77
N ALA A 4 4.82 -30.58 7.43
CA ALA A 4 4.60 -29.25 7.99
C ALA A 4 3.20 -28.80 7.57
N THR A 5 2.29 -28.72 8.54
CA THR A 5 0.95 -28.21 8.30
C THR A 5 1.10 -26.75 7.91
N THR A 6 0.87 -26.44 6.65
CA THR A 6 0.90 -25.08 6.15
C THR A 6 -0.39 -24.41 6.58
N MET A 7 -0.32 -23.28 7.30
CA MET A 7 -1.49 -22.50 7.72
C MET A 7 -2.34 -22.10 6.52
N THR A 8 -3.64 -22.06 6.67
CA THR A 8 -4.58 -21.53 5.68
C THR A 8 -4.79 -20.03 5.88
N LEU A 9 -5.33 -19.36 4.86
CA LEU A 9 -5.69 -17.94 4.97
C LEU A 9 -6.76 -17.73 6.04
N ASP A 10 -7.76 -18.64 6.15
CA ASP A 10 -8.83 -18.52 7.14
C ASP A 10 -8.30 -18.67 8.57
N GLU A 11 -7.38 -19.61 8.80
CA GLU A 11 -6.69 -19.74 10.09
C GLU A 11 -5.89 -18.47 10.42
N PHE A 12 -5.20 -17.88 9.45
CA PHE A 12 -4.47 -16.64 9.65
C PHE A 12 -5.40 -15.46 9.99
N LEU A 13 -6.49 -15.29 9.25
CA LEU A 13 -7.46 -14.20 9.48
C LEU A 13 -8.21 -14.34 10.82
N ALA A 14 -8.25 -15.53 11.39
CA ALA A 14 -8.83 -15.77 12.71
C ALA A 14 -7.86 -15.51 13.88
N LEU A 15 -6.57 -15.26 13.59
CA LEU A 15 -5.60 -14.93 14.64
C LEU A 15 -5.84 -13.50 15.17
N PRO A 16 -5.47 -13.25 16.44
CA PRO A 16 -5.40 -11.88 16.96
C PRO A 16 -4.48 -11.01 16.12
N GLU A 17 -4.81 -9.73 16.00
CA GLU A 17 -3.92 -8.75 15.39
C GLU A 17 -2.60 -8.66 16.18
N THR A 18 -1.52 -8.41 15.44
CA THR A 18 -0.15 -8.32 16.00
C THR A 18 0.41 -6.91 15.80
N GLU A 19 1.35 -6.52 16.65
CA GLU A 19 2.21 -5.35 16.45
C GLU A 19 3.67 -5.80 16.40
N PRO A 20 4.36 -5.56 15.27
CA PRO A 20 3.86 -4.96 14.03
C PRO A 20 2.82 -5.85 13.33
N PRO A 21 2.04 -5.28 12.37
CA PRO A 21 1.06 -6.03 11.61
C PRO A 21 1.69 -7.22 10.88
N SER A 22 0.97 -8.33 10.82
CA SER A 22 1.41 -9.52 10.08
C SER A 22 0.75 -9.61 8.71
N GLU A 23 1.52 -10.12 7.76
CA GLU A 23 1.10 -10.47 6.40
C GLU A 23 1.06 -11.99 6.25
N PHE A 24 0.32 -12.48 5.26
CA PHE A 24 0.23 -13.91 4.97
C PHE A 24 0.62 -14.19 3.54
N ALA A 25 1.68 -14.95 3.36
CA ALA A 25 2.21 -15.30 2.04
C ALA A 25 2.68 -16.76 2.01
N CYS A 26 2.24 -17.50 0.99
CA CYS A 26 2.66 -18.89 0.76
C CYS A 26 2.51 -19.81 2.00
N GLY A 27 1.40 -19.67 2.75
CA GLY A 27 1.12 -20.48 3.93
C GLY A 27 1.95 -20.10 5.18
N ARG A 28 2.57 -18.93 5.20
CA ARG A 28 3.43 -18.43 6.29
C ARG A 28 3.00 -17.04 6.72
N ILE A 29 3.13 -16.80 8.02
CA ILE A 29 3.01 -15.47 8.61
C ILE A 29 4.36 -14.76 8.42
N VAL A 30 4.30 -13.52 7.95
CA VAL A 30 5.47 -12.64 7.79
C VAL A 30 5.15 -11.33 8.50
N GLU A 31 5.96 -10.96 9.47
CA GLU A 31 5.82 -9.66 10.13
C GLU A 31 6.17 -8.53 9.16
N LYS A 32 5.36 -7.47 9.15
CA LYS A 32 5.68 -6.23 8.47
C LYS A 32 6.73 -5.50 9.29
N PRO A 33 7.86 -5.05 8.72
CA PRO A 33 8.84 -4.25 9.44
C PRO A 33 8.21 -2.98 10.03
N MET A 34 8.73 -2.52 11.16
CA MET A 34 8.34 -1.21 11.70
C MET A 34 8.72 -0.12 10.70
N PRO A 35 7.84 0.86 10.47
CA PRO A 35 8.12 1.95 9.54
C PRO A 35 9.26 2.83 10.05
N THR A 36 10.11 3.29 9.14
CA THR A 36 11.07 4.34 9.45
C THR A 36 10.37 5.69 9.62
N TRP A 37 11.10 6.71 10.07
CA TRP A 37 10.56 8.07 10.10
C TRP A 37 10.11 8.54 8.71
N PHE A 38 10.90 8.24 7.65
CA PHE A 38 10.56 8.59 6.27
C PHE A 38 9.29 7.90 5.81
N ASN A 39 9.16 6.58 6.03
CA ASN A 39 7.94 5.82 5.67
C ASN A 39 6.71 6.41 6.35
N SER A 40 6.78 6.68 7.66
CA SER A 40 5.66 7.26 8.42
C SER A 40 5.27 8.66 7.91
N ARG A 41 6.26 9.51 7.58
CA ARG A 41 6.01 10.86 7.06
C ARG A 41 5.38 10.85 5.67
N LEU A 42 5.86 9.99 4.78
CA LEU A 42 5.32 9.84 3.43
C LEU A 42 3.93 9.21 3.44
N ALA A 43 3.70 8.17 4.25
CA ALA A 43 2.37 7.56 4.39
C ALA A 43 1.33 8.58 4.88
N ALA A 44 1.66 9.35 5.92
CA ALA A 44 0.80 10.41 6.43
C ALA A 44 0.55 11.51 5.38
N ARG A 45 1.57 11.90 4.61
CA ARG A 45 1.43 12.92 3.55
C ARG A 45 0.56 12.42 2.41
N LEU A 46 0.77 11.20 1.93
CA LEU A 46 -0.04 10.56 0.90
C LEU A 46 -1.51 10.47 1.34
N ALA A 47 -1.76 9.94 2.55
CA ALA A 47 -3.11 9.86 3.08
C ALA A 47 -3.80 11.22 3.11
N ALA A 48 -3.12 12.27 3.60
CA ALA A 48 -3.68 13.62 3.64
C ALA A 48 -4.01 14.17 2.24
N LEU A 49 -3.15 13.95 1.24
CA LEU A 49 -3.39 14.43 -0.13
C LEU A 49 -4.58 13.70 -0.78
N PHE A 50 -4.73 12.40 -0.57
CA PHE A 50 -5.90 11.66 -1.05
C PHE A 50 -7.18 12.05 -0.30
N GLU A 51 -7.14 12.27 1.02
CA GLU A 51 -8.31 12.76 1.77
C GLU A 51 -8.77 14.13 1.26
N ILE A 52 -7.85 15.07 1.03
CA ILE A 52 -8.17 16.39 0.46
C ILE A 52 -8.84 16.24 -0.91
N TYR A 53 -8.33 15.32 -1.74
CA TYR A 53 -8.93 15.02 -3.04
C TYR A 53 -10.35 14.46 -2.88
N PHE A 54 -10.56 13.49 -2.01
CA PHE A 54 -11.89 12.89 -1.80
C PHE A 54 -12.89 13.83 -1.14
N MET A 55 -12.45 14.79 -0.31
CA MET A 55 -13.34 15.85 0.18
C MET A 55 -13.93 16.69 -0.95
N ALA A 56 -13.23 16.83 -2.07
CA ALA A 56 -13.68 17.57 -3.24
C ALA A 56 -14.42 16.70 -4.27
N HIS A 57 -14.16 15.39 -4.33
CA HIS A 57 -14.62 14.53 -5.42
C HIS A 57 -15.51 13.36 -4.98
N ASP A 58 -15.60 13.06 -3.69
CA ASP A 58 -16.42 11.97 -3.09
C ASP A 58 -16.44 10.65 -3.89
N GLU A 59 -15.28 10.27 -4.45
CA GLU A 59 -15.16 9.07 -5.31
C GLU A 59 -14.73 7.82 -4.54
N GLY A 60 -14.15 7.99 -3.33
CA GLY A 60 -13.56 6.89 -2.59
C GLY A 60 -13.01 7.31 -1.23
N TYR A 61 -12.10 6.51 -0.72
CA TYR A 61 -11.49 6.69 0.59
C TYR A 61 -10.05 6.17 0.60
N VAL A 62 -9.27 6.65 1.55
CA VAL A 62 -7.90 6.18 1.80
C VAL A 62 -7.81 5.46 3.14
N ASN A 63 -6.98 4.43 3.21
CA ASN A 63 -6.60 3.77 4.46
C ASN A 63 -5.08 3.70 4.58
N VAL A 64 -4.60 3.71 5.81
CA VAL A 64 -3.21 3.48 6.17
C VAL A 64 -3.12 2.14 6.90
N GLU A 65 -2.18 1.30 6.47
CA GLU A 65 -1.89 0.00 7.09
C GLU A 65 -3.10 -0.94 7.27
N LEU A 66 -4.08 -0.87 6.37
CA LEU A 66 -5.21 -1.78 6.37
C LEU A 66 -4.84 -3.08 5.65
N ARG A 67 -5.15 -4.23 6.28
CA ARG A 67 -4.92 -5.54 5.68
C ARG A 67 -5.92 -5.82 4.57
N HIS A 68 -5.41 -6.20 3.40
CA HIS A 68 -6.17 -6.66 2.26
C HIS A 68 -5.90 -8.14 2.01
N ALA A 69 -6.96 -8.94 1.99
CA ALA A 69 -6.89 -10.38 1.76
C ALA A 69 -7.49 -10.75 0.41
N SER A 70 -6.86 -11.69 -0.29
CA SER A 70 -7.38 -12.32 -1.50
C SER A 70 -7.50 -13.81 -1.28
N ARG A 71 -8.75 -14.32 -1.30
CA ARG A 71 -9.01 -15.76 -1.19
C ARG A 71 -8.52 -16.54 -2.41
N GLU A 72 -8.58 -15.93 -3.59
CA GLU A 72 -8.07 -16.52 -4.83
C GLU A 72 -6.56 -16.73 -4.78
N GLU A 73 -5.81 -15.70 -4.38
CA GLU A 73 -4.35 -15.75 -4.22
C GLU A 73 -3.92 -16.45 -2.92
N ARG A 74 -4.85 -16.67 -1.99
CA ARG A 74 -4.60 -17.21 -0.64
C ARG A 74 -3.48 -16.43 0.08
N ARG A 75 -3.58 -15.10 0.04
CA ARG A 75 -2.60 -14.17 0.60
C ARG A 75 -3.31 -12.99 1.26
N ALA A 76 -2.61 -12.37 2.19
CA ALA A 76 -3.03 -11.11 2.80
C ALA A 76 -1.80 -10.22 3.00
N TYR A 77 -1.90 -8.97 2.54
CA TYR A 77 -0.87 -7.96 2.68
C TYR A 77 -1.42 -6.68 3.31
N VAL A 78 -0.50 -5.90 3.90
CA VAL A 78 -0.76 -4.63 4.55
C VAL A 78 0.04 -3.56 3.78
N PRO A 79 -0.53 -2.91 2.75
CA PRO A 79 0.13 -1.79 2.08
C PRO A 79 0.28 -0.60 3.03
N ASP A 80 1.29 0.23 2.84
CA ASP A 80 1.47 1.44 3.65
C ASP A 80 0.30 2.40 3.49
N VAL A 81 -0.17 2.57 2.25
CA VAL A 81 -1.40 3.32 1.95
C VAL A 81 -2.21 2.56 0.92
N SER A 82 -3.52 2.52 1.08
CA SER A 82 -4.44 1.94 0.11
C SER A 82 -5.60 2.85 -0.19
N ILE A 83 -6.00 2.90 -1.46
CA ILE A 83 -7.13 3.68 -1.91
C ILE A 83 -8.17 2.74 -2.51
N ALA A 84 -9.43 2.95 -2.18
CA ALA A 84 -10.53 2.22 -2.78
C ALA A 84 -11.71 3.16 -3.06
N ARG A 85 -12.47 2.85 -4.11
CA ARG A 85 -13.70 3.54 -4.43
C ARG A 85 -14.83 3.11 -3.50
N TRP A 86 -15.83 3.95 -3.34
CA TRP A 86 -16.99 3.67 -2.46
C TRP A 86 -17.74 2.38 -2.83
N GLU A 87 -17.73 1.97 -4.10
CA GLU A 87 -18.33 0.70 -4.54
C GLU A 87 -17.70 -0.52 -3.89
N ARG A 88 -16.43 -0.41 -3.50
CA ARG A 88 -15.66 -1.46 -2.80
C ARG A 88 -15.67 -1.32 -1.28
N ALA A 89 -16.31 -0.30 -0.74
CA ALA A 89 -16.35 -0.10 0.69
C ALA A 89 -17.13 -1.22 1.40
N PRO A 90 -16.68 -1.67 2.59
CA PRO A 90 -17.46 -2.56 3.42
C PRO A 90 -18.84 -1.97 3.71
N ARG A 91 -19.89 -2.77 3.49
CA ARG A 91 -21.28 -2.31 3.48
C ARG A 91 -21.91 -2.19 4.87
N THR A 92 -21.38 -2.92 5.84
CA THR A 92 -21.94 -2.96 7.20
C THR A 92 -20.95 -2.41 8.22
N ALA A 93 -21.49 -1.89 9.34
CA ALA A 93 -20.66 -1.43 10.45
C ALA A 93 -19.82 -2.57 11.07
N SER A 94 -20.29 -3.82 11.00
CA SER A 94 -19.52 -4.98 11.43
C SER A 94 -18.28 -5.16 10.58
N GLN A 95 -18.44 -5.24 9.25
CA GLN A 95 -17.33 -5.38 8.31
C GLN A 95 -16.29 -4.26 8.45
N ARG A 96 -16.72 -3.03 8.78
CA ARG A 96 -15.82 -1.89 9.00
C ARG A 96 -15.01 -1.95 10.29
N ARG A 97 -15.34 -2.88 11.19
CA ARG A 97 -14.61 -3.13 12.45
C ARG A 97 -13.66 -4.30 12.34
N GLU A 98 -13.70 -5.03 11.25
CA GLU A 98 -12.79 -6.15 11.02
C GLU A 98 -11.38 -5.62 10.69
N GLY A 99 -10.36 -6.32 11.17
CA GLY A 99 -8.94 -5.96 10.95
C GLY A 99 -8.44 -6.28 9.53
N ALA A 100 -9.28 -6.88 8.68
CA ALA A 100 -8.94 -7.20 7.30
C ALA A 100 -10.13 -6.99 6.38
N ILE A 101 -9.87 -6.51 5.17
CA ILE A 101 -10.85 -6.44 4.08
C ILE A 101 -10.57 -7.55 3.09
N GLU A 102 -11.56 -8.40 2.80
CA GLU A 102 -11.47 -9.45 1.78
C GLU A 102 -11.66 -8.89 0.37
N GLN A 103 -11.02 -7.77 0.09
CA GLN A 103 -11.01 -7.10 -1.21
C GLN A 103 -9.66 -6.44 -1.43
N THR A 104 -9.18 -6.48 -2.66
CA THR A 104 -8.00 -5.70 -3.06
C THR A 104 -8.35 -4.22 -3.22
N PRO A 105 -7.43 -3.30 -2.92
CA PRO A 105 -7.66 -1.87 -3.17
C PRO A 105 -7.67 -1.56 -4.67
N ASP A 106 -8.13 -0.36 -5.03
CA ASP A 106 -7.98 0.16 -6.38
C ASP A 106 -6.57 0.75 -6.63
N ILE A 107 -5.92 1.27 -5.56
CA ILE A 107 -4.51 1.64 -5.59
C ILE A 107 -3.84 1.06 -4.34
N ALA A 108 -2.74 0.33 -4.51
CA ALA A 108 -1.86 -0.08 -3.43
C ALA A 108 -0.57 0.75 -3.50
N ILE A 109 -0.13 1.28 -2.36
CA ILE A 109 1.09 2.08 -2.27
C ILE A 109 2.00 1.45 -1.22
N GLU A 110 3.21 1.11 -1.62
CA GLU A 110 4.29 0.65 -0.75
C GLU A 110 5.40 1.70 -0.75
N ILE A 111 5.92 2.01 0.42
CA ILE A 111 7.03 2.95 0.60
C ILE A 111 8.25 2.11 0.96
N ALA A 112 9.24 2.10 0.08
CA ALA A 112 10.46 1.32 0.27
C ALA A 112 11.20 1.74 1.55
N SER A 113 11.80 0.77 2.21
CA SER A 113 12.65 0.98 3.39
C SER A 113 14.03 0.41 3.10
N PRO A 114 15.13 0.99 3.65
CA PRO A 114 16.48 0.46 3.49
C PRO A 114 16.62 -1.01 3.91
N ASP A 115 15.80 -1.45 4.85
CA ASP A 115 15.77 -2.84 5.34
C ASP A 115 14.91 -3.78 4.49
N ASP A 116 14.19 -3.24 3.50
CA ASP A 116 13.36 -4.06 2.62
C ASP A 116 14.23 -4.92 1.69
N ARG A 117 13.92 -6.20 1.68
CA ARG A 117 14.52 -7.10 0.69
C ARG A 117 13.84 -6.85 -0.65
N PRO A 118 14.58 -6.55 -1.74
CA PRO A 118 13.97 -6.33 -3.06
C PRO A 118 13.02 -7.45 -3.50
N ALA A 119 13.31 -8.69 -3.11
CA ALA A 119 12.45 -9.84 -3.38
C ALA A 119 11.08 -9.73 -2.69
N ARG A 120 10.98 -9.09 -1.52
CA ARG A 120 9.71 -8.90 -0.81
C ARG A 120 8.84 -7.86 -1.51
N ILE A 121 9.41 -6.73 -1.91
CA ILE A 121 8.70 -5.70 -2.69
C ILE A 121 8.21 -6.31 -4.00
N ALA A 122 9.04 -7.08 -4.70
CA ALA A 122 8.67 -7.76 -5.93
C ALA A 122 7.55 -8.79 -5.74
N ASP A 123 7.54 -9.55 -4.62
CA ASP A 123 6.48 -10.51 -4.31
C ASP A 123 5.15 -9.81 -4.00
N LYS A 124 5.18 -8.70 -3.25
CA LYS A 124 3.99 -7.87 -2.99
C LYS A 124 3.43 -7.26 -4.28
N LEU A 125 4.29 -6.67 -5.10
CA LEU A 125 3.91 -6.12 -6.40
C LEU A 125 3.26 -7.19 -7.29
N ALA A 126 3.90 -8.36 -7.40
CA ALA A 126 3.37 -9.48 -8.18
C ALA A 126 2.01 -9.94 -7.64
N PHE A 127 1.81 -9.96 -6.33
CA PHE A 127 0.52 -10.26 -5.72
C PHE A 127 -0.53 -9.22 -6.12
N TYR A 128 -0.28 -7.93 -5.92
CA TYR A 128 -1.25 -6.88 -6.24
C TYR A 128 -1.69 -6.94 -7.70
N LEU A 129 -0.75 -7.09 -8.62
CA LEU A 129 -1.05 -7.16 -10.05
C LEU A 129 -1.87 -8.41 -10.41
N ARG A 130 -1.55 -9.60 -9.84
CA ARG A 130 -2.35 -10.83 -10.06
C ARG A 130 -3.72 -10.75 -9.43
N ALA A 131 -3.83 -10.13 -8.25
CA ALA A 131 -5.09 -9.92 -7.56
C ALA A 131 -5.97 -8.83 -8.20
N GLY A 132 -5.54 -8.27 -9.33
CA GLY A 132 -6.31 -7.33 -10.14
C GLY A 132 -6.31 -5.89 -9.63
N VAL A 133 -5.30 -5.48 -8.82
CA VAL A 133 -5.13 -4.08 -8.43
C VAL A 133 -4.79 -3.25 -9.66
N PRO A 134 -5.62 -2.25 -10.04
CA PRO A 134 -5.43 -1.50 -11.28
C PRO A 134 -4.18 -0.62 -11.29
N LEU A 135 -3.73 -0.17 -10.13
CA LEU A 135 -2.56 0.69 -10.00
C LEU A 135 -1.78 0.38 -8.72
N VAL A 136 -0.48 0.14 -8.85
CA VAL A 136 0.43 -0.03 -7.72
C VAL A 136 1.51 1.03 -7.79
N TRP A 137 1.74 1.74 -6.71
CA TRP A 137 2.84 2.68 -6.57
C TRP A 137 3.89 2.13 -5.61
N ILE A 138 5.15 2.18 -6.04
CA ILE A 138 6.30 1.96 -5.17
C ILE A 138 7.00 3.32 -5.03
N VAL A 139 7.05 3.84 -3.82
CA VAL A 139 7.68 5.11 -3.48
C VAL A 139 9.03 4.82 -2.84
N ASP A 140 10.10 5.39 -3.39
CA ASP A 140 11.44 5.29 -2.86
C ASP A 140 11.84 6.64 -2.24
N PRO A 141 11.97 6.72 -0.91
CA PRO A 141 12.32 7.96 -0.23
C PRO A 141 13.78 8.39 -0.45
N ASP A 142 14.71 7.43 -0.64
CA ASP A 142 16.13 7.72 -0.79
C ASP A 142 16.43 8.26 -2.20
N GLU A 143 15.85 7.62 -3.23
CA GLU A 143 15.98 8.05 -4.63
C GLU A 143 14.98 9.16 -5.01
N ARG A 144 14.04 9.48 -4.12
CA ARG A 144 12.95 10.46 -4.35
C ARG A 144 12.20 10.17 -5.66
N THR A 145 11.81 8.92 -5.83
CA THR A 145 11.07 8.46 -7.01
C THR A 145 9.76 7.79 -6.63
N LEU A 146 8.83 7.79 -7.59
CA LEU A 146 7.62 6.99 -7.55
C LEU A 146 7.55 6.16 -8.83
N THR A 147 7.48 4.85 -8.69
CA THR A 147 7.27 3.96 -9.82
C THR A 147 5.83 3.46 -9.84
N ALA A 148 5.11 3.75 -10.92
CA ALA A 148 3.73 3.34 -11.14
C ALA A 148 3.67 2.08 -12.00
N TYR A 149 2.95 1.07 -11.51
CA TYR A 149 2.72 -0.20 -12.19
C TYR A 149 1.25 -0.36 -12.50
N THR A 150 0.94 -0.62 -13.76
CA THR A 150 -0.41 -0.90 -14.26
C THR A 150 -0.38 -2.26 -14.99
N PRO A 151 -1.36 -3.16 -14.77
CA PRO A 151 -1.38 -4.45 -15.45
C PRO A 151 -1.23 -4.33 -16.95
N GLY A 152 -0.33 -5.14 -17.54
CA GLY A 152 -0.11 -5.19 -18.98
C GLY A 152 0.63 -4.00 -19.59
N ARG A 153 1.18 -3.09 -18.79
CA ARG A 153 1.98 -1.95 -19.25
C ARG A 153 3.37 -1.95 -18.62
N PRO A 154 4.38 -1.40 -19.31
CA PRO A 154 5.66 -1.12 -18.69
C PRO A 154 5.48 -0.17 -17.49
N PRO A 155 6.32 -0.29 -16.43
CA PRO A 155 6.29 0.66 -15.32
C PRO A 155 6.69 2.06 -15.79
N THR A 156 6.10 3.07 -15.15
CA THR A 156 6.48 4.47 -15.36
C THR A 156 7.16 4.99 -14.10
N VAL A 157 8.35 5.54 -14.24
CA VAL A 157 9.11 6.13 -13.15
C VAL A 157 8.98 7.65 -13.21
N PHE A 158 8.63 8.24 -12.09
CA PHE A 158 8.54 9.68 -11.86
C PHE A 158 9.61 10.10 -10.87
N GLY A 159 10.40 11.11 -11.19
CA GLY A 159 11.34 11.76 -10.29
C GLY A 159 10.70 12.90 -9.50
N GLU A 160 11.42 13.49 -8.56
CA GLU A 160 10.92 14.56 -7.68
C GLU A 160 10.35 15.79 -8.43
N ALA A 161 10.88 16.10 -9.62
CA ALA A 161 10.41 17.22 -10.43
C ALA A 161 9.13 16.93 -11.23
N ASP A 162 8.69 15.66 -11.26
CA ASP A 162 7.56 15.22 -12.06
C ASP A 162 6.25 15.32 -11.27
N THR A 163 5.15 15.16 -12.01
CA THR A 163 3.80 15.01 -11.44
C THR A 163 3.26 13.66 -11.82
N ALA A 164 3.03 12.79 -10.84
CA ALA A 164 2.38 11.50 -11.05
C ALA A 164 0.85 11.67 -11.14
N ASP A 165 0.20 10.83 -11.94
CA ASP A 165 -1.25 10.71 -11.98
C ASP A 165 -1.71 9.35 -11.45
N ALA A 166 -2.95 9.28 -10.99
CA ALA A 166 -3.53 8.05 -10.48
C ALA A 166 -4.47 7.36 -11.51
N ALA A 167 -4.26 7.60 -12.80
CA ALA A 167 -4.97 6.88 -13.85
C ALA A 167 -4.52 5.39 -13.87
N PRO A 168 -5.43 4.45 -14.17
CA PRO A 168 -6.81 4.65 -14.62
C PRO A 168 -7.84 4.80 -13.47
N VAL A 169 -7.40 4.83 -12.20
CA VAL A 169 -8.31 4.78 -11.04
C VAL A 169 -8.96 6.13 -10.76
N LEU A 170 -8.15 7.18 -10.60
CA LEU A 170 -8.59 8.55 -10.30
C LEU A 170 -8.06 9.49 -11.37
N SER A 171 -8.86 9.73 -12.40
CA SER A 171 -8.41 10.45 -13.61
C SER A 171 -8.04 11.91 -13.36
N ALA A 172 -8.61 12.54 -12.34
CA ALA A 172 -8.37 13.94 -11.99
C ALA A 172 -7.27 14.12 -10.92
N PHE A 173 -6.85 13.06 -10.22
CA PHE A 173 -5.82 13.17 -9.19
C PHE A 173 -4.45 13.44 -9.81
N ARG A 174 -3.75 14.42 -9.25
CA ARG A 174 -2.37 14.78 -9.64
C ARG A 174 -1.53 14.93 -8.38
N LEU A 175 -0.36 14.31 -8.39
CA LEU A 175 0.60 14.33 -7.29
C LEU A 175 1.93 14.93 -7.78
N PRO A 176 2.18 16.22 -7.57
CA PRO A 176 3.52 16.77 -7.73
C PRO A 176 4.47 16.11 -6.72
N LEU A 177 5.51 15.41 -7.18
CA LEU A 177 6.36 14.63 -6.27
C LEU A 177 7.22 15.51 -5.38
N HIS A 178 7.53 16.73 -5.81
CA HIS A 178 8.16 17.72 -4.94
C HIS A 178 7.32 17.97 -3.67
N ASP A 179 6.00 18.08 -3.80
CA ASP A 179 5.11 18.29 -2.65
C ASP A 179 5.06 17.05 -1.73
N LEU A 180 5.21 15.85 -2.30
CA LEU A 180 5.30 14.63 -1.53
C LEU A 180 6.60 14.57 -0.74
N PHE A 181 7.75 14.73 -1.41
CA PHE A 181 9.06 14.53 -0.79
C PHE A 181 9.51 15.72 0.08
N SER A 182 8.97 16.92 -0.12
CA SER A 182 9.31 18.11 0.69
C SER A 182 9.12 17.93 2.20
N VAL A 183 8.27 16.97 2.62
CA VAL A 183 8.06 16.67 4.05
C VAL A 183 9.27 16.03 4.70
N LEU A 184 10.16 15.44 3.91
CA LEU A 184 11.37 14.77 4.38
C LEU A 184 12.46 15.77 4.78
N ASP A 185 12.46 16.97 4.18
CA ASP A 185 13.47 17.99 4.40
C ASP A 185 13.14 18.91 5.57
N ARG A 186 11.91 18.87 6.08
CA ARG A 186 11.46 19.77 7.15
C ARG A 186 12.15 19.46 8.47
N GLY A 187 12.84 20.46 9.01
CA GLY A 187 13.53 20.39 10.30
C GLY A 187 14.92 19.78 10.25
N LEU A 188 15.46 19.56 9.05
CA LEU A 188 16.88 19.22 8.92
C LEU A 188 17.76 20.44 9.23
N GLU A 189 18.88 20.18 9.92
CA GLU A 189 19.91 21.21 10.12
C GLU A 189 20.58 21.56 8.78
N PRO A 190 20.93 22.83 8.55
CA PRO A 190 21.63 23.22 7.34
C PRO A 190 22.95 22.45 7.21
N GLY A 191 23.07 21.61 6.18
CA GLY A 191 24.29 20.85 5.88
C GLY A 191 24.37 19.44 6.45
N SER A 192 23.24 18.87 6.90
CA SER A 192 23.11 17.45 7.28
C SER A 192 22.88 16.53 6.09
#